data_869c85bf80a2ceaf34a247ca9bfd8737
#
_entry.id   869c85bf80a2ceaf34a247ca9bfd8737
#
_cell.length_a   1.000
_cell.length_b   1.000
_cell.length_c   1.000
_cell.angle_alpha   90.00
_cell.angle_beta   90.00
_cell.angle_gamma   90.00
#
_symmetry.space_group_name_H-M   'P 1'
#
loop_
_entity.id
_entity.type
_entity.pdbx_description
1 polymer ?
#
loop_
_entity_poly.entity_id
_entity_poly.type
_entity_poly.pdbx_seq_one_letter_code
_entity_poly.pdbx_strand_id
1 'polypeptide(L)'
;MDLTPLAHALEQHRAVQVVGNSGAGLSTLATQAHREWPGVAVVQQDATAHVSYLRDTVIEEVALGLEQRGTPIPEMQRRCEAILDAAGLTDLAERHPAHLSGGQTRRLAIAAVAVLEPDILLLDDPFAGLDPTSARSVIRLLEALPSRIVVLGNRPRLDSEVLWLIDGILSPTPPTQHARSLPARVEPAGDPIDLGEITATRGRGSRKWWQFRAHEDPEFTAGPIHLTLRPGGAMWLRGDNGAGKTTLLRAMAGLDGNPGLKQTHGLGVSLALQRAADQLAESTVGEFVGDFDAVAALGLDPETHPLDLPAAHLRLAQLAQVFAQNRLLVLLDEPDVGLDAPSRDRAHALIADGLRRGQAVIFACHDETFAAEVGEYANMDELVLE
;
A
#
# COMPACT_ATOMS: atom_id res chain seq x y z
N MET A 1 -0.59 -17.44 21.03
CA MET A 1 0.77 -17.51 20.42
C MET A 1 1.78 -17.33 21.54
N ASP A 2 2.91 -18.01 21.50
CA ASP A 2 3.98 -17.81 22.48
C ASP A 2 4.85 -16.60 22.06
N LEU A 3 4.86 -15.54 22.91
CA LEU A 3 5.65 -14.33 22.68
C LEU A 3 7.05 -14.37 23.32
N THR A 4 7.39 -15.47 24.05
CA THR A 4 8.69 -15.61 24.75
C THR A 4 9.88 -15.40 23.80
N PRO A 5 9.93 -15.95 22.57
CA PRO A 5 11.06 -15.74 21.67
C PRO A 5 11.24 -14.25 21.30
N LEU A 6 10.13 -13.51 21.10
CA LEU A 6 10.18 -12.08 20.79
C LEU A 6 10.64 -11.26 21.99
N ALA A 7 10.14 -11.58 23.19
CA ALA A 7 10.57 -10.93 24.43
C ALA A 7 12.08 -11.11 24.65
N HIS A 8 12.58 -12.35 24.49
CA HIS A 8 14.02 -12.64 24.62
C HIS A 8 14.87 -11.91 23.58
N ALA A 9 14.43 -11.85 22.33
CA ALA A 9 15.13 -11.09 21.29
C ALA A 9 15.20 -9.59 21.61
N LEU A 10 14.12 -9.02 22.19
CA LEU A 10 14.09 -7.60 22.60
C LEU A 10 14.98 -7.30 23.83
N GLU A 11 15.32 -8.28 24.64
CA GLU A 11 16.31 -8.09 25.72
C GLU A 11 17.73 -7.88 25.17
N GLN A 12 18.04 -8.49 24.03
CA GLN A 12 19.35 -8.46 23.42
C GLN A 12 19.50 -7.41 22.32
N HIS A 13 18.41 -7.09 21.64
CA HIS A 13 18.38 -6.20 20.48
C HIS A 13 17.38 -5.06 20.67
N ARG A 14 17.76 -3.85 20.27
CA ARG A 14 16.89 -2.68 20.31
C ARG A 14 15.78 -2.78 19.27
N ALA A 15 16.06 -3.38 18.12
CA ALA A 15 15.09 -3.57 17.04
C ALA A 15 15.02 -5.05 16.66
N VAL A 16 13.80 -5.56 16.52
CA VAL A 16 13.52 -6.94 16.07
C VAL A 16 12.47 -6.88 14.97
N GLN A 17 12.70 -7.64 13.92
CA GLN A 17 11.70 -7.83 12.87
C GLN A 17 11.03 -9.18 13.05
N VAL A 18 9.70 -9.20 12.89
CA VAL A 18 8.94 -10.45 12.77
C VAL A 18 8.41 -10.54 11.35
N VAL A 19 8.89 -11.53 10.63
CA VAL A 19 8.56 -11.74 9.22
C VAL A 19 7.65 -12.96 9.09
N GLY A 20 6.53 -12.80 8.39
CA GLY A 20 5.60 -13.88 8.15
C GLY A 20 4.79 -13.65 6.87
N ASN A 21 4.29 -14.74 6.29
CA ASN A 21 3.38 -14.66 5.16
C ASN A 21 2.04 -14.03 5.59
N SER A 22 1.28 -13.54 4.61
CA SER A 22 -0.07 -13.04 4.85
C SER A 22 -0.94 -14.14 5.48
N GLY A 23 -1.65 -13.79 6.56
CA GLY A 23 -2.41 -14.78 7.32
C GLY A 23 -1.60 -15.60 8.35
N ALA A 24 -0.28 -15.43 8.44
CA ALA A 24 0.53 -16.11 9.47
C ALA A 24 0.20 -15.68 10.91
N GLY A 25 -0.56 -14.59 11.08
CA GLY A 25 -0.99 -14.09 12.38
C GLY A 25 -0.19 -12.90 12.90
N LEU A 26 0.48 -12.13 12.03
CA LEU A 26 1.25 -10.94 12.42
C LEU A 26 0.39 -9.92 13.19
N SER A 27 -0.80 -9.56 12.67
CA SER A 27 -1.71 -8.61 13.36
C SER A 27 -2.29 -9.21 14.64
N THR A 28 -2.46 -10.54 14.70
CA THR A 28 -2.83 -11.26 15.95
C THR A 28 -1.71 -11.13 16.98
N LEU A 29 -0.45 -11.28 16.55
CA LEU A 29 0.72 -11.07 17.40
C LEU A 29 0.75 -9.63 17.94
N ALA A 30 0.52 -8.63 17.08
CA ALA A 30 0.46 -7.22 17.50
C ALA A 30 -0.61 -6.99 18.59
N THR A 31 -1.82 -7.52 18.36
CA THR A 31 -2.94 -7.41 19.29
C THR A 31 -2.62 -8.10 20.61
N GLN A 32 -2.02 -9.30 20.57
CA GLN A 32 -1.65 -10.05 21.76
C GLN A 32 -0.53 -9.33 22.55
N ALA A 33 0.53 -8.85 21.88
CA ALA A 33 1.60 -8.09 22.51
C ALA A 33 1.07 -6.82 23.20
N HIS A 34 0.16 -6.08 22.53
CA HIS A 34 -0.47 -4.90 23.13
C HIS A 34 -1.26 -5.23 24.42
N ARG A 35 -1.93 -6.39 24.45
CA ARG A 35 -2.71 -6.81 25.62
C ARG A 35 -1.86 -7.34 26.77
N GLU A 36 -0.76 -8.04 26.47
CA GLU A 36 0.02 -8.77 27.47
C GLU A 36 1.22 -7.97 27.99
N TRP A 37 1.77 -7.05 27.21
CA TRP A 37 2.96 -6.30 27.58
C TRP A 37 2.62 -4.87 28.00
N PRO A 38 2.92 -4.48 29.23
CA PRO A 38 2.78 -3.09 29.63
C PRO A 38 3.76 -2.20 28.85
N GLY A 39 3.35 -0.97 28.54
CA GLY A 39 4.21 0.00 27.84
C GLY A 39 4.37 -0.21 26.33
N VAL A 40 3.66 -1.16 25.74
CA VAL A 40 3.61 -1.35 24.28
C VAL A 40 2.63 -0.39 23.65
N ALA A 41 3.09 0.34 22.63
CA ALA A 41 2.23 1.06 21.70
C ALA A 41 2.28 0.40 20.32
N VAL A 42 1.13 0.34 19.64
CA VAL A 42 1.01 -0.30 18.32
C VAL A 42 0.65 0.74 17.28
N VAL A 43 1.38 0.77 16.17
CA VAL A 43 1.01 1.47 14.95
C VAL A 43 0.50 0.42 13.95
N GLN A 44 -0.77 0.51 13.61
CA GLN A 44 -1.42 -0.42 12.69
C GLN A 44 -1.00 -0.19 11.24
N GLN A 45 -1.26 -1.16 10.36
CA GLN A 45 -0.97 -1.09 8.95
C GLN A 45 -1.63 0.12 8.27
N ASP A 46 -2.87 0.46 8.63
CA ASP A 46 -3.51 1.69 8.15
C ASP A 46 -3.06 2.90 9.00
N ALA A 47 -2.12 3.67 8.46
CA ALA A 47 -1.61 4.88 9.10
C ALA A 47 -2.71 5.92 9.39
N THR A 48 -3.77 5.97 8.57
CA THR A 48 -4.85 6.95 8.74
C THR A 48 -5.64 6.72 10.03
N ALA A 49 -5.66 5.49 10.55
CA ALA A 49 -6.30 5.15 11.82
C ALA A 49 -5.61 5.81 13.05
N HIS A 50 -4.37 6.28 12.88
CA HIS A 50 -3.59 6.95 13.94
C HIS A 50 -3.52 8.46 13.79
N VAL A 51 -4.22 9.03 12.83
CA VAL A 51 -4.35 10.48 12.63
C VAL A 51 -5.79 10.86 12.91
N SER A 52 -6.01 11.72 13.90
CA SER A 52 -7.36 12.06 14.36
C SER A 52 -8.09 12.99 13.38
N TYR A 53 -7.34 13.78 12.63
CA TYR A 53 -7.86 14.87 11.79
C TYR A 53 -8.71 15.90 12.55
N LEU A 54 -8.58 15.94 13.87
CA LEU A 54 -9.28 16.90 14.75
C LEU A 54 -8.50 18.19 14.91
N ARG A 55 -7.23 18.21 14.47
CA ARG A 55 -6.32 19.32 14.57
C ARG A 55 -6.05 19.94 13.19
N ASP A 56 -5.83 21.25 13.20
CA ASP A 56 -5.61 22.02 11.98
C ASP A 56 -4.18 21.88 11.46
N THR A 57 -3.23 21.50 12.33
CA THR A 57 -1.82 21.39 11.96
C THR A 57 -1.18 20.06 12.37
N VAL A 58 -0.12 19.68 11.66
CA VAL A 58 0.67 18.46 11.93
C VAL A 58 1.26 18.48 13.33
N ILE A 59 1.77 19.63 13.80
CA ILE A 59 2.34 19.74 15.14
C ILE A 59 1.28 19.55 16.23
N GLU A 60 0.09 20.09 16.06
CA GLU A 60 -1.02 19.92 17.01
C GLU A 60 -1.52 18.47 17.02
N GLU A 61 -1.52 17.80 15.87
CA GLU A 61 -1.88 16.38 15.77
C GLU A 61 -0.89 15.51 16.57
N VAL A 62 0.41 15.79 16.47
CA VAL A 62 1.45 15.11 17.26
C VAL A 62 1.30 15.41 18.75
N ALA A 63 0.97 16.66 19.12
CA ALA A 63 0.84 17.10 20.51
C ALA A 63 -0.37 16.47 21.22
N LEU A 64 -1.40 16.00 20.49
CA LEU A 64 -2.68 15.56 21.04
C LEU A 64 -2.53 14.54 22.18
N GLY A 65 -1.70 13.52 22.00
CA GLY A 65 -1.48 12.50 23.03
C GLY A 65 -0.76 13.03 24.28
N LEU A 66 0.13 14.00 24.12
CA LEU A 66 0.83 14.66 25.23
C LEU A 66 -0.12 15.59 26.00
N GLU A 67 -0.99 16.32 25.31
CA GLU A 67 -2.05 17.12 25.92
C GLU A 67 -2.97 16.27 26.80
N GLN A 68 -3.41 15.11 26.30
CA GLN A 68 -4.26 14.18 27.06
C GLN A 68 -3.57 13.65 28.32
N ARG A 69 -2.24 13.57 28.32
CA ARG A 69 -1.44 13.17 29.48
C ARG A 69 -1.16 14.34 30.44
N GLY A 70 -1.58 15.57 30.10
CA GLY A 70 -1.33 16.76 30.88
C GLY A 70 0.15 17.19 30.89
N THR A 71 0.90 16.88 29.83
CA THR A 71 2.31 17.25 29.68
C THR A 71 2.45 18.79 29.69
N PRO A 72 3.38 19.38 30.46
CA PRO A 72 3.60 20.82 30.46
C PRO A 72 3.96 21.38 29.09
N ILE A 73 3.43 22.53 28.70
CA ILE A 73 3.63 23.16 27.39
C ILE A 73 5.09 23.20 26.92
N PRO A 74 6.07 23.64 27.74
CA PRO A 74 7.47 23.69 27.28
C PRO A 74 8.06 22.34 26.96
N GLU A 75 7.67 21.31 27.70
CA GLU A 75 8.10 19.93 27.45
C GLU A 75 7.40 19.35 26.20
N MET A 76 6.12 19.62 26.05
CA MET A 76 5.35 19.22 24.88
C MET A 76 5.93 19.81 23.59
N GLN A 77 6.22 21.12 23.57
CA GLN A 77 6.85 21.77 22.42
C GLN A 77 8.19 21.12 22.07
N ARG A 78 9.07 20.93 23.05
CA ARG A 78 10.38 20.31 22.85
C ARG A 78 10.27 18.91 22.25
N ARG A 79 9.32 18.08 22.74
CA ARG A 79 9.11 16.73 22.23
C ARG A 79 8.53 16.73 20.83
N CYS A 80 7.55 17.59 20.56
CA CYS A 80 6.94 17.70 19.23
C CYS A 80 7.95 18.17 18.18
N GLU A 81 8.77 19.17 18.49
CA GLU A 81 9.83 19.65 17.59
C GLU A 81 10.84 18.53 17.30
N ALA A 82 11.31 17.83 18.32
CA ALA A 82 12.29 16.75 18.17
C ALA A 82 11.75 15.57 17.32
N ILE A 83 10.50 15.16 17.56
CA ILE A 83 9.93 14.04 16.79
C ILE A 83 9.59 14.43 15.35
N LEU A 84 9.17 15.67 15.09
CA LEU A 84 8.94 16.19 13.75
C LEU A 84 10.24 16.30 12.95
N ASP A 85 11.32 16.69 13.58
CA ASP A 85 12.65 16.71 12.96
C ASP A 85 13.10 15.29 12.59
N ALA A 86 13.02 14.35 13.53
CA ALA A 86 13.32 12.93 13.27
C ALA A 86 12.45 12.32 12.15
N ALA A 87 11.17 12.72 12.08
CA ALA A 87 10.24 12.29 11.04
C ALA A 87 10.46 13.00 9.69
N GLY A 88 11.29 14.06 9.64
CA GLY A 88 11.44 14.91 8.46
C GLY A 88 10.12 15.59 8.06
N LEU A 89 9.39 16.08 9.06
CA LEU A 89 8.10 16.76 8.90
C LEU A 89 8.15 18.21 9.41
N THR A 90 9.31 18.74 9.80
CA THR A 90 9.46 20.10 10.35
C THR A 90 8.90 21.17 9.42
N ASP A 91 9.20 21.12 8.12
CA ASP A 91 8.69 22.06 7.13
C ASP A 91 7.18 21.94 6.87
N LEU A 92 6.56 20.88 7.39
CA LEU A 92 5.14 20.59 7.26
C LEU A 92 4.38 20.77 8.58
N ALA A 93 5.05 21.25 9.64
CA ALA A 93 4.49 21.37 10.99
C ALA A 93 3.16 22.14 11.03
N GLU A 94 3.07 23.24 10.26
CA GLU A 94 1.88 24.09 10.16
C GLU A 94 0.88 23.64 9.08
N ARG A 95 1.16 22.54 8.37
CA ARG A 95 0.29 22.05 7.31
C ARG A 95 -0.85 21.23 7.92
N HIS A 96 -2.03 21.28 7.28
CA HIS A 96 -3.15 20.45 7.70
C HIS A 96 -2.86 18.96 7.41
N PRO A 97 -3.11 18.03 8.35
CA PRO A 97 -2.81 16.60 8.19
C PRO A 97 -3.42 15.94 6.95
N ALA A 98 -4.61 16.36 6.54
CA ALA A 98 -5.30 15.86 5.35
C ALA A 98 -4.58 16.18 4.02
N HIS A 99 -3.64 17.11 4.02
CA HIS A 99 -2.89 17.51 2.83
C HIS A 99 -1.52 16.82 2.72
N LEU A 100 -1.24 15.85 3.57
CA LEU A 100 -0.01 15.06 3.53
C LEU A 100 -0.11 13.94 2.47
N SER A 101 1.04 13.62 1.85
CA SER A 101 1.15 12.41 1.02
C SER A 101 1.08 11.15 1.89
N GLY A 102 0.79 9.97 1.29
CA GLY A 102 0.71 8.71 2.03
C GLY A 102 1.96 8.40 2.86
N GLY A 103 3.17 8.64 2.32
CA GLY A 103 4.42 8.48 3.07
C GLY A 103 4.59 9.50 4.20
N GLN A 104 4.12 10.74 4.02
CA GLN A 104 4.11 11.77 5.08
C GLN A 104 3.10 11.41 6.18
N THR A 105 1.90 10.96 5.80
CA THR A 105 0.87 10.49 6.75
C THR A 105 1.38 9.29 7.57
N ARG A 106 2.10 8.36 6.95
CA ARG A 106 2.73 7.24 7.65
C ARG A 106 3.73 7.72 8.71
N ARG A 107 4.59 8.68 8.36
CA ARG A 107 5.56 9.25 9.30
C ARG A 107 4.88 10.04 10.39
N LEU A 108 3.81 10.78 10.10
CA LEU A 108 2.99 11.46 11.08
C LEU A 108 2.36 10.47 12.08
N ALA A 109 1.76 9.38 11.58
CA ALA A 109 1.16 8.34 12.42
C ALA A 109 2.19 7.73 13.40
N ILE A 110 3.40 7.41 12.90
CA ILE A 110 4.48 6.90 13.75
C ILE A 110 4.90 7.96 14.77
N ALA A 111 5.08 9.22 14.35
CA ALA A 111 5.49 10.32 15.23
C ALA A 111 4.45 10.60 16.35
N ALA A 112 3.15 10.59 16.02
CA ALA A 112 2.07 10.83 16.98
C ALA A 112 2.01 9.77 18.09
N VAL A 113 2.42 8.53 17.78
CA VAL A 113 2.51 7.47 18.80
C VAL A 113 3.86 7.50 19.51
N ALA A 114 4.96 7.71 18.77
CA ALA A 114 6.32 7.67 19.30
C ALA A 114 6.65 8.85 20.22
N VAL A 115 6.01 10.03 20.05
CA VAL A 115 6.18 11.21 20.92
C VAL A 115 5.81 10.91 22.39
N LEU A 116 4.98 9.89 22.61
CA LEU A 116 4.59 9.41 23.93
C LEU A 116 5.68 8.59 24.63
N GLU A 117 6.78 8.30 23.93
CA GLU A 117 7.93 7.51 24.39
C GLU A 117 7.52 6.16 25.02
N PRO A 118 6.80 5.29 24.25
CA PRO A 118 6.48 3.95 24.74
C PRO A 118 7.78 3.14 24.96
N ASP A 119 7.77 2.19 25.90
CA ASP A 119 8.89 1.28 26.11
C ASP A 119 9.18 0.44 24.86
N ILE A 120 8.10 -0.02 24.21
CA ILE A 120 8.14 -0.80 22.96
C ILE A 120 7.17 -0.15 21.97
N LEU A 121 7.68 0.16 20.78
CA LEU A 121 6.88 0.58 19.63
C LEU A 121 6.79 -0.59 18.63
N LEU A 122 5.60 -1.13 18.47
CA LEU A 122 5.30 -2.18 17.52
C LEU A 122 4.62 -1.59 16.28
N LEU A 123 5.15 -1.89 15.10
CA LEU A 123 4.64 -1.37 13.83
C LEU A 123 4.20 -2.53 12.94
N ASP A 124 2.93 -2.51 12.53
CA ASP A 124 2.36 -3.51 11.62
C ASP A 124 2.51 -3.02 10.17
N ASP A 125 3.41 -3.65 9.43
CA ASP A 125 3.77 -3.39 8.03
C ASP A 125 3.99 -1.88 7.71
N PRO A 126 4.92 -1.21 8.42
CA PRO A 126 5.12 0.23 8.27
C PRO A 126 5.68 0.64 6.90
N PHE A 127 6.10 -0.31 6.08
CA PHE A 127 6.72 -0.06 4.77
C PHE A 127 5.79 -0.37 3.58
N ALA A 128 4.55 -0.83 3.84
CA ALA A 128 3.60 -1.13 2.78
C ALA A 128 3.30 0.10 1.90
N GLY A 129 3.43 -0.05 0.57
CA GLY A 129 3.13 1.01 -0.40
C GLY A 129 4.05 2.23 -0.35
N LEU A 130 5.20 2.15 0.34
CA LEU A 130 6.18 3.24 0.36
C LEU A 130 7.20 3.08 -0.77
N ASP A 131 7.46 4.20 -1.45
CA ASP A 131 8.62 4.32 -2.33
C ASP A 131 9.94 4.20 -1.55
N PRO A 132 11.08 3.92 -2.22
CA PRO A 132 12.37 3.74 -1.55
C PRO A 132 12.82 4.94 -0.71
N THR A 133 12.47 6.16 -1.08
CA THR A 133 12.83 7.39 -0.36
C THR A 133 12.00 7.53 0.91
N SER A 134 10.70 7.32 0.82
CA SER A 134 9.80 7.31 1.97
C SER A 134 10.13 6.18 2.95
N ALA A 135 10.47 4.99 2.45
CA ALA A 135 10.90 3.87 3.29
C ALA A 135 12.18 4.19 4.07
N ARG A 136 13.20 4.78 3.41
CA ARG A 136 14.43 5.26 4.09
C ARG A 136 14.14 6.30 5.16
N SER A 137 13.16 7.17 4.94
CA SER A 137 12.76 8.19 5.92
C SER A 137 12.10 7.55 7.16
N VAL A 138 11.29 6.50 6.97
CA VAL A 138 10.74 5.73 8.10
C VAL A 138 11.86 5.01 8.85
N ILE A 139 12.82 4.38 8.17
CA ILE A 139 13.97 3.71 8.82
C ILE A 139 14.72 4.70 9.69
N ARG A 140 15.09 5.88 9.16
CA ARG A 140 15.79 6.92 9.94
C ARG A 140 14.99 7.38 11.16
N LEU A 141 13.67 7.55 11.02
CA LEU A 141 12.80 7.85 12.15
C LEU A 141 12.91 6.78 13.24
N LEU A 142 12.75 5.49 12.87
CA LEU A 142 12.83 4.38 13.83
C LEU A 142 14.19 4.26 14.51
N GLU A 143 15.28 4.56 13.79
CA GLU A 143 16.64 4.60 14.34
C GLU A 143 16.83 5.72 15.35
N ALA A 144 16.15 6.85 15.20
CA ALA A 144 16.22 8.00 16.09
C ALA A 144 15.40 7.85 17.39
N LEU A 145 14.44 6.92 17.44
CA LEU A 145 13.55 6.75 18.59
C LEU A 145 14.27 6.10 19.78
N PRO A 146 13.96 6.47 21.02
CA PRO A 146 14.51 5.83 22.23
C PRO A 146 13.88 4.45 22.51
N SER A 147 12.68 4.19 22.02
CA SER A 147 11.92 2.95 22.21
C SER A 147 12.61 1.72 21.65
N ARG A 148 12.32 0.55 22.20
CA ARG A 148 12.57 -0.73 21.52
C ARG A 148 11.58 -0.85 20.37
N ILE A 149 12.04 -1.36 19.23
CA ILE A 149 11.26 -1.39 17.99
C ILE A 149 10.93 -2.84 17.62
N VAL A 150 9.65 -3.10 17.36
CA VAL A 150 9.21 -4.33 16.70
C VAL A 150 8.57 -3.97 15.36
N VAL A 151 9.12 -4.50 14.27
CA VAL A 151 8.55 -4.33 12.94
C VAL A 151 7.97 -5.65 12.47
N LEU A 152 6.70 -5.69 12.17
CA LEU A 152 6.03 -6.81 11.53
C LEU A 152 5.97 -6.56 10.02
N GLY A 153 6.10 -7.62 9.22
CA GLY A 153 5.99 -7.50 7.78
C GLY A 153 6.19 -8.82 7.03
N ASN A 154 6.09 -8.78 5.72
CA ASN A 154 6.24 -9.97 4.87
C ASN A 154 7.68 -10.22 4.38
N ARG A 155 8.59 -9.30 4.65
CA ARG A 155 10.03 -9.40 4.31
C ARG A 155 10.89 -8.54 5.25
N PRO A 156 12.17 -8.90 5.48
CA PRO A 156 13.09 -8.06 6.23
C PRO A 156 13.32 -6.71 5.55
N ARG A 157 13.39 -5.63 6.35
CA ARG A 157 13.58 -4.25 5.87
C ARG A 157 14.66 -3.47 6.64
N LEU A 158 15.00 -3.93 7.84
CA LEU A 158 15.97 -3.31 8.72
C LEU A 158 17.21 -4.21 8.82
N ASP A 159 18.33 -3.62 9.14
CA ASP A 159 19.52 -4.37 9.59
C ASP A 159 19.37 -4.65 11.09
N SER A 160 18.63 -5.69 11.43
CA SER A 160 18.30 -6.07 12.80
C SER A 160 18.00 -7.56 12.92
N GLU A 161 17.83 -8.05 14.16
CA GLU A 161 17.41 -9.43 14.41
C GLU A 161 16.07 -9.74 13.73
N VAL A 162 15.97 -10.93 13.15
CA VAL A 162 14.76 -11.39 12.42
C VAL A 162 14.23 -12.66 13.05
N LEU A 163 12.98 -12.63 13.46
CA LEU A 163 12.19 -13.80 13.81
C LEU A 163 11.18 -14.09 12.69
N TRP A 164 10.98 -15.36 12.40
CA TRP A 164 10.03 -15.82 11.39
C TRP A 164 8.78 -16.37 12.07
N LEU A 165 7.62 -15.86 11.66
CA LEU A 165 6.33 -16.37 12.11
C LEU A 165 5.80 -17.38 11.10
N ILE A 166 5.82 -18.67 11.49
CA ILE A 166 5.41 -19.79 10.66
C ILE A 166 4.36 -20.57 11.43
N ASP A 167 3.17 -20.71 10.89
CA ASP A 167 2.05 -21.45 11.52
C ASP A 167 1.81 -21.06 12.99
N GLY A 168 1.91 -19.76 13.29
CA GLY A 168 1.72 -19.23 14.64
C GLY A 168 2.90 -19.43 15.61
N ILE A 169 4.05 -19.92 15.12
CA ILE A 169 5.26 -20.18 15.91
C ILE A 169 6.36 -19.19 15.48
N LEU A 170 6.98 -18.52 16.46
CA LEU A 170 8.14 -17.65 16.26
C LEU A 170 9.43 -18.49 16.26
N SER A 171 10.25 -18.35 15.22
CA SER A 171 11.52 -19.05 15.04
C SER A 171 12.62 -18.10 14.53
N PRO A 172 13.85 -18.21 15.01
CA PRO A 172 14.98 -17.50 14.43
C PRO A 172 15.41 -18.08 13.06
N THR A 173 14.94 -19.28 12.73
CA THR A 173 15.29 -19.94 11.49
C THR A 173 14.30 -19.55 10.39
N PRO A 174 14.79 -19.04 9.24
CA PRO A 174 13.92 -18.72 8.11
C PRO A 174 13.20 -19.98 7.60
N PRO A 175 11.99 -19.84 7.07
CA PRO A 175 11.30 -20.94 6.39
C PRO A 175 12.14 -21.40 5.18
N THR A 176 11.92 -22.63 4.76
CA THR A 176 12.46 -23.09 3.47
C THR A 176 12.06 -22.09 2.39
N GLN A 177 13.04 -21.61 1.62
CA GLN A 177 12.78 -20.60 0.60
C GLN A 177 11.68 -21.08 -0.33
N HIS A 178 10.66 -20.26 -0.50
CA HIS A 178 9.65 -20.48 -1.52
C HIS A 178 10.33 -20.41 -2.89
N ALA A 179 10.33 -21.54 -3.61
CA ALA A 179 10.85 -21.56 -4.97
C ALA A 179 9.92 -20.71 -5.85
N ARG A 180 10.46 -19.62 -6.37
CA ARG A 180 9.74 -18.70 -7.23
C ARG A 180 9.21 -19.41 -8.47
N SER A 181 7.95 -19.20 -8.79
CA SER A 181 7.29 -19.79 -9.96
C SER A 181 6.68 -18.70 -10.83
N LEU A 182 7.45 -18.21 -11.82
CA LEU A 182 6.91 -17.28 -12.80
C LEU A 182 6.21 -18.03 -13.94
N PRO A 183 5.16 -17.40 -14.52
CA PRO A 183 4.46 -17.96 -15.68
C PRO A 183 5.37 -18.12 -16.90
N ALA A 184 4.98 -19.03 -17.80
CA ALA A 184 5.62 -19.12 -19.12
C ALA A 184 5.35 -17.83 -19.93
N ARG A 185 6.29 -17.49 -20.82
CA ARG A 185 6.22 -16.30 -21.67
C ARG A 185 4.92 -16.24 -22.46
N VAL A 186 4.34 -15.06 -22.50
CA VAL A 186 3.11 -14.73 -23.24
C VAL A 186 3.49 -13.86 -24.43
N GLU A 187 3.05 -14.28 -25.63
CA GLU A 187 3.24 -13.49 -26.83
C GLU A 187 2.07 -12.51 -27.04
N PRO A 188 2.32 -11.29 -27.55
CA PRO A 188 1.26 -10.34 -27.86
C PRO A 188 0.19 -10.91 -28.79
N ALA A 189 -1.06 -10.58 -28.55
CA ALA A 189 -2.22 -11.20 -29.22
C ALA A 189 -2.84 -10.33 -30.33
N GLY A 190 -2.19 -9.25 -30.80
CA GLY A 190 -2.74 -8.40 -31.82
C GLY A 190 -1.89 -7.18 -32.18
N ASP A 191 -2.39 -6.37 -33.13
CA ASP A 191 -1.76 -5.14 -33.53
C ASP A 191 -1.86 -4.07 -32.44
N PRO A 192 -0.85 -3.19 -32.32
CA PRO A 192 -0.89 -2.06 -31.38
C PRO A 192 -2.08 -1.14 -31.66
N ILE A 193 -2.73 -0.68 -30.61
CA ILE A 193 -3.82 0.29 -30.65
C ILE A 193 -3.29 1.64 -30.17
N ASP A 194 -3.24 2.60 -31.04
CA ASP A 194 -2.84 3.98 -30.70
C ASP A 194 -4.00 4.70 -30.01
N LEU A 195 -3.78 5.18 -28.79
CA LEU A 195 -4.72 5.97 -28.00
C LEU A 195 -4.46 7.49 -28.09
N GLY A 196 -3.41 7.88 -28.81
CA GLY A 196 -3.01 9.29 -28.91
C GLY A 196 -2.56 9.87 -27.58
N GLU A 197 -2.80 11.17 -27.41
CA GLU A 197 -2.43 11.92 -26.21
C GLU A 197 -3.51 11.83 -25.13
N ILE A 198 -3.13 11.42 -23.94
CA ILE A 198 -3.99 11.35 -22.76
C ILE A 198 -3.52 12.39 -21.74
N THR A 199 -4.44 13.21 -21.28
CA THR A 199 -4.24 14.15 -20.16
C THR A 199 -5.19 13.81 -19.04
N ALA A 200 -4.69 13.73 -17.83
CA ALA A 200 -5.46 13.45 -16.63
C ALA A 200 -5.49 14.66 -15.72
N THR A 201 -6.67 15.03 -15.22
CA THR A 201 -6.82 16.12 -14.26
C THR A 201 -7.44 15.61 -12.97
N ARG A 202 -6.97 16.15 -11.83
CA ARG A 202 -7.54 15.92 -10.51
C ARG A 202 -7.76 17.28 -9.83
N GLY A 203 -8.91 17.46 -9.15
CA GLY A 203 -9.18 18.68 -8.39
C GLY A 203 -10.44 19.45 -8.78
N ARG A 204 -11.15 19.07 -9.85
CA ARG A 204 -12.49 19.61 -10.15
C ARG A 204 -13.59 18.89 -9.35
N GLY A 205 -13.59 19.05 -8.02
CA GLY A 205 -14.77 18.75 -7.23
C GLY A 205 -15.92 19.68 -7.65
N SER A 206 -17.07 19.14 -8.08
CA SER A 206 -18.28 19.96 -8.34
C SER A 206 -18.64 20.69 -7.05
N ARG A 207 -18.46 22.00 -7.04
CA ARG A 207 -18.78 22.87 -5.91
C ARG A 207 -20.27 22.74 -5.58
N LYS A 208 -20.57 22.09 -4.46
CA LYS A 208 -21.96 22.06 -3.96
C LYS A 208 -22.28 23.46 -3.43
N TRP A 209 -23.40 24.05 -3.82
CA TRP A 209 -23.81 25.43 -3.54
C TRP A 209 -23.82 25.82 -2.03
N TRP A 210 -23.75 24.84 -1.11
CA TRP A 210 -23.68 25.04 0.34
C TRP A 210 -22.26 25.01 0.94
N GLN A 211 -21.21 24.81 0.12
CA GLN A 211 -19.82 24.85 0.58
C GLN A 211 -19.31 26.30 0.59
N PHE A 212 -19.47 26.99 1.71
CA PHE A 212 -19.05 28.38 1.89
C PHE A 212 -17.55 28.55 2.10
N ARG A 213 -16.81 27.49 2.39
CA ARG A 213 -15.32 27.44 2.50
C ARG A 213 -14.82 26.19 1.83
N ALA A 214 -14.63 26.21 0.54
CA ALA A 214 -13.84 25.23 -0.15
C ALA A 214 -12.39 25.75 -0.18
N HIS A 215 -11.45 25.07 0.47
CA HIS A 215 -10.08 25.14 0.02
C HIS A 215 -10.08 24.57 -1.40
N GLU A 216 -9.70 25.38 -2.36
CA GLU A 216 -9.46 24.92 -3.72
C GLU A 216 -8.19 24.03 -3.62
N ASP A 217 -8.37 22.70 -3.68
CA ASP A 217 -7.24 21.83 -3.95
C ASP A 217 -6.65 22.27 -5.29
N PRO A 218 -5.35 22.54 -5.36
CA PRO A 218 -4.72 22.96 -6.61
C PRO A 218 -5.01 21.90 -7.67
N GLU A 219 -5.45 22.35 -8.84
CA GLU A 219 -5.70 21.48 -9.99
C GLU A 219 -4.37 20.81 -10.38
N PHE A 220 -4.32 19.50 -10.23
CA PHE A 220 -3.15 18.72 -10.63
C PHE A 220 -3.43 18.12 -12.02
N THR A 221 -2.48 18.29 -12.93
CA THR A 221 -2.54 17.77 -14.29
C THR A 221 -1.36 16.85 -14.54
N ALA A 222 -1.61 15.63 -14.99
CA ALA A 222 -0.62 14.69 -15.50
C ALA A 222 -0.76 14.55 -17.01
N GLY A 223 0.33 14.63 -17.75
CA GLY A 223 0.36 14.57 -19.20
C GLY A 223 0.49 15.94 -19.87
N PRO A 224 0.33 16.06 -21.22
CA PRO A 224 -0.13 15.00 -22.14
C PRO A 224 0.87 13.86 -22.31
N ILE A 225 0.37 12.64 -22.46
CA ILE A 225 1.17 11.43 -22.62
C ILE A 225 0.62 10.65 -23.81
N HIS A 226 1.48 10.31 -24.77
CA HIS A 226 1.11 9.48 -25.90
C HIS A 226 1.13 8.01 -25.48
N LEU A 227 0.01 7.30 -25.64
CA LEU A 227 -0.15 5.92 -25.24
C LEU A 227 -0.49 5.02 -26.42
N THR A 228 0.22 3.90 -26.51
CA THR A 228 -0.09 2.81 -27.42
C THR A 228 -0.31 1.52 -26.64
N LEU A 229 -1.46 0.91 -26.77
CA LEU A 229 -1.77 -0.39 -26.14
C LEU A 229 -1.39 -1.53 -27.07
N ARG A 230 -0.85 -2.60 -26.48
CA ARG A 230 -0.61 -3.86 -27.19
C ARG A 230 -1.47 -4.95 -26.53
N PRO A 231 -2.51 -5.51 -27.22
CA PRO A 231 -3.27 -6.64 -26.71
C PRO A 231 -2.34 -7.80 -26.36
N GLY A 232 -2.48 -8.39 -25.17
CA GLY A 232 -1.56 -9.39 -24.64
C GLY A 232 -0.19 -8.86 -24.19
N GLY A 233 0.00 -7.53 -24.18
CA GLY A 233 1.21 -6.86 -23.69
C GLY A 233 0.97 -6.14 -22.38
N ALA A 234 2.07 -5.78 -21.70
CA ALA A 234 2.08 -5.02 -20.47
C ALA A 234 2.79 -3.68 -20.65
N MET A 235 2.41 -2.68 -19.85
CA MET A 235 3.09 -1.39 -19.75
C MET A 235 3.32 -1.04 -18.29
N TRP A 236 4.55 -0.74 -17.94
CA TRP A 236 4.91 -0.26 -16.62
C TRP A 236 4.95 1.26 -16.57
N LEU A 237 4.07 1.86 -15.73
CA LEU A 237 4.11 3.28 -15.41
C LEU A 237 5.10 3.52 -14.28
N ARG A 238 6.23 4.13 -14.59
CA ARG A 238 7.26 4.50 -13.63
C ARG A 238 7.21 6.00 -13.36
N GLY A 239 7.61 6.42 -12.17
CA GLY A 239 7.74 7.83 -11.78
C GLY A 239 7.74 7.97 -10.27
N ASP A 240 8.18 9.13 -9.79
CA ASP A 240 8.22 9.44 -8.36
C ASP A 240 6.83 9.52 -7.72
N ASN A 241 6.78 9.58 -6.39
CA ASN A 241 5.53 9.84 -5.69
C ASN A 241 5.04 11.26 -6.05
N GLY A 242 3.77 11.33 -6.47
CA GLY A 242 3.19 12.59 -6.93
C GLY A 242 3.31 12.85 -8.43
N ALA A 243 4.05 12.05 -9.21
CA ALA A 243 4.15 12.18 -10.66
C ALA A 243 2.82 11.96 -11.42
N GLY A 244 1.75 11.54 -10.71
CA GLY A 244 0.42 11.41 -11.31
C GLY A 244 0.05 10.02 -11.83
N LYS A 245 0.81 8.96 -11.51
CA LYS A 245 0.51 7.58 -11.93
C LYS A 245 -0.93 7.17 -11.63
N THR A 246 -1.34 7.25 -10.36
CA THR A 246 -2.71 6.97 -9.92
C THR A 246 -3.74 7.88 -10.60
N THR A 247 -3.43 9.17 -10.76
CA THR A 247 -4.32 10.13 -11.43
C THR A 247 -4.53 9.74 -12.90
N LEU A 248 -3.48 9.32 -13.60
CA LEU A 248 -3.57 8.86 -14.98
C LEU A 248 -4.40 7.57 -15.09
N LEU A 249 -4.16 6.56 -14.25
CA LEU A 249 -4.94 5.32 -14.24
C LEU A 249 -6.42 5.60 -13.98
N ARG A 250 -6.74 6.44 -13.00
CA ARG A 250 -8.13 6.83 -12.66
C ARG A 250 -8.80 7.60 -13.80
N ALA A 251 -8.06 8.50 -14.47
CA ALA A 251 -8.58 9.24 -15.62
C ALA A 251 -8.87 8.32 -16.80
N MET A 252 -8.01 7.35 -17.11
CA MET A 252 -8.27 6.35 -18.14
C MET A 252 -9.52 5.51 -17.83
N ALA A 253 -9.78 5.24 -16.56
CA ALA A 253 -10.99 4.54 -16.11
C ALA A 253 -12.25 5.42 -16.11
N GLY A 254 -12.14 6.75 -16.36
CA GLY A 254 -13.28 7.67 -16.37
C GLY A 254 -13.68 8.18 -14.98
N LEU A 255 -12.73 8.22 -14.06
CA LEU A 255 -12.91 8.73 -12.70
C LEU A 255 -12.48 10.21 -12.58
N ASP A 256 -12.80 10.82 -11.45
CA ASP A 256 -12.39 12.18 -11.07
C ASP A 256 -12.80 13.27 -12.10
N GLY A 257 -13.90 13.04 -12.80
CA GLY A 257 -14.44 13.98 -13.80
C GLY A 257 -13.78 13.89 -15.19
N ASN A 258 -12.86 12.94 -15.38
CA ASN A 258 -12.28 12.67 -16.70
C ASN A 258 -13.23 11.81 -17.55
N PRO A 259 -13.23 11.95 -18.90
CA PRO A 259 -14.15 11.20 -19.78
C PRO A 259 -13.84 9.70 -19.86
N GLY A 260 -12.60 9.29 -19.58
CA GLY A 260 -12.14 7.91 -19.66
C GLY A 260 -12.08 7.34 -21.08
N LEU A 261 -11.33 6.24 -21.24
CA LEU A 261 -11.12 5.61 -22.54
C LEU A 261 -12.37 4.97 -23.13
N LYS A 262 -13.35 4.62 -22.28
CA LYS A 262 -14.65 4.12 -22.76
C LYS A 262 -15.40 5.17 -23.58
N GLN A 263 -15.39 6.43 -23.15
CA GLN A 263 -16.07 7.52 -23.84
C GLN A 263 -15.28 8.04 -25.03
N THR A 264 -13.95 8.13 -24.92
CA THR A 264 -13.09 8.70 -25.97
C THR A 264 -12.75 7.70 -27.06
N HIS A 265 -12.59 6.41 -26.74
CA HIS A 265 -12.08 5.37 -27.65
C HIS A 265 -12.99 4.12 -27.73
N GLY A 266 -14.09 4.10 -26.99
CA GLY A 266 -14.98 2.92 -26.93
C GLY A 266 -14.38 1.70 -26.21
N LEU A 267 -13.22 1.85 -25.53
CA LEU A 267 -12.50 0.75 -24.91
C LEU A 267 -13.08 0.40 -23.54
N GLY A 268 -13.36 -0.88 -23.33
CA GLY A 268 -13.68 -1.40 -22.00
C GLY A 268 -12.44 -1.41 -21.11
N VAL A 269 -12.54 -0.78 -19.93
CA VAL A 269 -11.48 -0.66 -18.94
C VAL A 269 -11.91 -1.27 -17.62
N SER A 270 -11.04 -2.01 -16.96
CA SER A 270 -11.14 -2.38 -15.55
C SER A 270 -9.97 -1.79 -14.75
N LEU A 271 -10.21 -1.41 -13.49
CA LEU A 271 -9.22 -0.75 -12.64
C LEU A 271 -9.16 -1.42 -11.27
N ALA A 272 -7.97 -1.86 -10.86
CA ALA A 272 -7.67 -2.17 -9.48
C ALA A 272 -7.08 -0.93 -8.79
N LEU A 273 -7.79 -0.40 -7.81
CA LEU A 273 -7.31 0.74 -7.00
C LEU A 273 -6.20 0.30 -6.05
N GLN A 274 -5.36 1.24 -5.63
CA GLN A 274 -4.29 1.03 -4.67
C GLN A 274 -4.78 0.38 -3.37
N ARG A 275 -5.95 0.80 -2.85
CA ARG A 275 -6.60 0.20 -1.68
C ARG A 275 -7.76 -0.68 -2.15
N ALA A 276 -7.61 -2.01 -2.01
CA ALA A 276 -8.64 -2.95 -2.40
C ALA A 276 -9.97 -2.71 -1.66
N ALA A 277 -9.91 -2.30 -0.39
CA ALA A 277 -11.07 -2.00 0.43
C ALA A 277 -11.96 -0.87 -0.14
N ASP A 278 -11.39 0.06 -0.93
CA ASP A 278 -12.15 1.17 -1.53
C ASP A 278 -13.04 0.73 -2.71
N GLN A 279 -12.93 -0.52 -3.15
CA GLN A 279 -13.72 -1.10 -4.24
C GLN A 279 -14.78 -2.10 -3.78
N LEU A 280 -14.87 -2.35 -2.48
CA LEU A 280 -15.80 -3.33 -1.93
C LEU A 280 -17.22 -2.75 -1.86
N ALA A 281 -18.15 -3.43 -2.50
CA ALA A 281 -19.58 -3.16 -2.43
C ALA A 281 -20.37 -4.43 -2.09
N GLU A 282 -19.76 -5.58 -2.27
CA GLU A 282 -20.35 -6.90 -2.11
C GLU A 282 -20.10 -7.48 -0.71
N SER A 283 -20.98 -8.39 -0.29
CA SER A 283 -20.93 -9.00 1.04
C SER A 283 -20.06 -10.24 1.11
N THR A 284 -19.76 -10.87 -0.03
CA THR A 284 -18.96 -12.09 -0.10
C THR A 284 -17.87 -12.01 -1.15
N VAL A 285 -16.82 -12.80 -0.97
CA VAL A 285 -15.69 -12.89 -1.92
C VAL A 285 -16.17 -13.41 -3.28
N GLY A 286 -17.12 -14.37 -3.28
CA GLY A 286 -17.69 -14.90 -4.52
C GLY A 286 -18.40 -13.84 -5.34
N GLU A 287 -19.23 -13.00 -4.69
CA GLU A 287 -19.92 -11.87 -5.33
C GLU A 287 -18.93 -10.80 -5.79
N PHE A 288 -17.93 -10.47 -4.95
CA PHE A 288 -16.92 -9.46 -5.26
C PHE A 288 -16.09 -9.83 -6.50
N VAL A 289 -15.61 -11.07 -6.59
CA VAL A 289 -14.80 -11.51 -7.73
C VAL A 289 -15.69 -11.74 -8.97
N GLY A 290 -16.92 -12.25 -8.79
CA GLY A 290 -17.86 -12.54 -9.86
C GLY A 290 -17.47 -13.76 -10.72
N ASP A 291 -16.45 -14.51 -10.32
CA ASP A 291 -15.95 -15.74 -10.97
C ASP A 291 -15.56 -16.75 -9.87
N PHE A 292 -16.44 -17.73 -9.65
CA PHE A 292 -16.26 -18.74 -8.61
C PHE A 292 -15.09 -19.70 -8.90
N ASP A 293 -14.77 -19.95 -10.17
CA ASP A 293 -13.63 -20.78 -10.55
C ASP A 293 -12.32 -20.07 -10.21
N ALA A 294 -12.25 -18.76 -10.45
CA ALA A 294 -11.11 -17.94 -10.05
C ALA A 294 -10.95 -17.90 -8.53
N VAL A 295 -12.05 -17.76 -7.75
CA VAL A 295 -12.03 -17.80 -6.29
C VAL A 295 -11.48 -19.14 -5.79
N ALA A 296 -11.96 -20.26 -6.36
CA ALA A 296 -11.50 -21.60 -5.99
C ALA A 296 -10.02 -21.81 -6.34
N ALA A 297 -9.56 -21.33 -7.51
CA ALA A 297 -8.16 -21.41 -7.94
C ALA A 297 -7.23 -20.63 -7.00
N LEU A 298 -7.72 -19.56 -6.39
CA LEU A 298 -6.99 -18.79 -5.37
C LEU A 298 -7.05 -19.45 -3.97
N GLY A 299 -7.84 -20.53 -3.80
CA GLY A 299 -8.03 -21.18 -2.51
C GLY A 299 -8.78 -20.33 -1.50
N LEU A 300 -9.63 -19.40 -1.98
CA LEU A 300 -10.45 -18.54 -1.14
C LEU A 300 -11.83 -19.17 -0.91
N ASP A 301 -12.39 -18.93 0.28
CA ASP A 301 -13.78 -19.31 0.56
C ASP A 301 -14.73 -18.24 -0.01
N PRO A 302 -15.62 -18.59 -0.95
CA PRO A 302 -16.52 -17.63 -1.59
C PRO A 302 -17.52 -16.99 -0.65
N GLU A 303 -17.85 -17.62 0.51
CA GLU A 303 -18.81 -17.11 1.47
C GLU A 303 -18.19 -16.14 2.50
N THR A 304 -16.86 -16.05 2.53
CA THR A 304 -16.16 -15.14 3.43
C THR A 304 -16.43 -13.68 3.06
N HIS A 305 -16.59 -12.80 4.07
CA HIS A 305 -16.68 -11.37 3.81
C HIS A 305 -15.30 -10.84 3.37
N PRO A 306 -15.20 -10.02 2.30
CA PRO A 306 -13.90 -9.59 1.76
C PRO A 306 -12.99 -8.90 2.79
N LEU A 307 -13.55 -8.13 3.73
CA LEU A 307 -12.77 -7.46 4.78
C LEU A 307 -12.20 -8.41 5.85
N ASP A 308 -12.68 -9.65 5.92
CA ASP A 308 -12.15 -10.68 6.82
C ASP A 308 -10.93 -11.39 6.21
N LEU A 309 -10.65 -11.15 4.92
CA LEU A 309 -9.49 -11.71 4.26
C LEU A 309 -8.19 -11.04 4.77
N PRO A 310 -7.11 -11.81 4.90
CA PRO A 310 -5.76 -11.25 5.00
C PRO A 310 -5.46 -10.32 3.82
N ALA A 311 -4.66 -9.27 4.04
CA ALA A 311 -4.41 -8.21 3.05
C ALA A 311 -3.95 -8.75 1.67
N ALA A 312 -3.06 -9.75 1.63
CA ALA A 312 -2.63 -10.34 0.37
C ALA A 312 -3.76 -11.12 -0.34
N HIS A 313 -4.61 -11.80 0.39
CA HIS A 313 -5.76 -12.51 -0.18
C HIS A 313 -6.82 -11.54 -0.71
N LEU A 314 -7.07 -10.43 0.00
CA LEU A 314 -7.95 -9.37 -0.50
C LEU A 314 -7.39 -8.74 -1.78
N ARG A 315 -6.06 -8.51 -1.84
CA ARG A 315 -5.40 -8.02 -3.07
C ARG A 315 -5.55 -9.02 -4.21
N LEU A 316 -5.36 -10.32 -3.98
CA LEU A 316 -5.57 -11.36 -4.99
C LEU A 316 -7.02 -11.43 -5.47
N ALA A 317 -7.99 -11.33 -4.56
CA ALA A 317 -9.41 -11.27 -4.92
C ALA A 317 -9.73 -10.05 -5.80
N GLN A 318 -9.17 -8.87 -5.48
CA GLN A 318 -9.29 -7.67 -6.31
C GLN A 318 -8.68 -7.86 -7.71
N LEU A 319 -7.47 -8.44 -7.79
CA LEU A 319 -6.86 -8.74 -9.09
C LEU A 319 -7.73 -9.71 -9.89
N ALA A 320 -8.21 -10.80 -9.29
CA ALA A 320 -9.12 -11.73 -9.94
C ALA A 320 -10.39 -11.02 -10.45
N GLN A 321 -11.00 -10.16 -9.65
CA GLN A 321 -12.18 -9.38 -9.99
C GLN A 321 -11.96 -8.51 -11.25
N VAL A 322 -10.86 -7.78 -11.36
CA VAL A 322 -10.61 -6.91 -12.51
C VAL A 322 -10.30 -7.69 -13.78
N PHE A 323 -9.64 -8.84 -13.66
CA PHE A 323 -9.41 -9.76 -14.79
C PHE A 323 -10.67 -10.51 -15.22
N ALA A 324 -11.56 -10.88 -14.28
CA ALA A 324 -12.84 -11.55 -14.56
C ALA A 324 -13.82 -10.68 -15.36
N GLN A 325 -13.72 -9.34 -15.27
CA GLN A 325 -14.53 -8.43 -16.08
C GLN A 325 -14.27 -8.57 -17.60
N ASN A 326 -13.21 -9.24 -18.00
CA ASN A 326 -12.84 -9.52 -19.39
C ASN A 326 -12.84 -8.26 -20.29
N ARG A 327 -12.34 -7.15 -19.76
CA ARG A 327 -12.14 -5.91 -20.51
C ARG A 327 -10.84 -5.94 -21.28
N LEU A 328 -10.76 -5.23 -22.40
CA LEU A 328 -9.55 -5.18 -23.22
C LEU A 328 -8.36 -4.58 -22.46
N LEU A 329 -8.59 -3.58 -21.60
CA LEU A 329 -7.58 -2.90 -20.82
C LEU A 329 -7.81 -3.11 -19.32
N VAL A 330 -6.78 -3.61 -18.64
CA VAL A 330 -6.72 -3.77 -17.19
C VAL A 330 -5.69 -2.78 -16.64
N LEU A 331 -6.12 -1.95 -15.72
CA LEU A 331 -5.30 -0.95 -15.03
C LEU A 331 -5.06 -1.42 -13.60
N LEU A 332 -3.79 -1.45 -13.17
CA LEU A 332 -3.40 -1.93 -11.83
C LEU A 332 -2.61 -0.84 -11.09
N ASP A 333 -3.15 -0.35 -9.99
CA ASP A 333 -2.48 0.62 -9.14
C ASP A 333 -1.84 -0.09 -7.95
N GLU A 334 -0.50 -0.18 -7.96
CA GLU A 334 0.35 -0.86 -6.98
C GLU A 334 -0.07 -2.33 -6.71
N PRO A 335 -0.12 -3.20 -7.73
CA PRO A 335 -0.60 -4.58 -7.58
C PRO A 335 0.26 -5.44 -6.67
N ASP A 336 1.51 -5.05 -6.44
CA ASP A 336 2.54 -5.75 -5.64
C ASP A 336 2.40 -5.51 -4.13
N VAL A 337 1.68 -4.47 -3.72
CA VAL A 337 1.61 -4.05 -2.32
C VAL A 337 0.84 -5.06 -1.47
N GLY A 338 1.46 -5.44 -0.33
CA GLY A 338 0.87 -6.37 0.64
C GLY A 338 0.98 -7.85 0.26
N LEU A 339 1.58 -8.20 -0.90
CA LEU A 339 1.76 -9.59 -1.31
C LEU A 339 2.97 -10.22 -0.58
N ASP A 340 2.77 -11.41 -0.05
CA ASP A 340 3.85 -12.34 0.33
C ASP A 340 4.34 -13.13 -0.89
N ALA A 341 5.39 -13.94 -0.74
CA ALA A 341 5.99 -14.65 -1.86
C ALA A 341 5.00 -15.59 -2.58
N PRO A 342 4.18 -16.43 -1.89
CA PRO A 342 3.18 -17.25 -2.56
C PRO A 342 2.09 -16.45 -3.27
N SER A 343 1.63 -15.35 -2.65
CA SER A 343 0.60 -14.48 -3.25
C SER A 343 1.13 -13.70 -4.44
N ARG A 344 2.42 -13.35 -4.43
CA ARG A 344 3.10 -12.71 -5.56
C ARG A 344 3.12 -13.62 -6.79
N ASP A 345 3.45 -14.91 -6.62
CA ASP A 345 3.40 -15.89 -7.72
C ASP A 345 1.97 -16.02 -8.30
N ARG A 346 0.94 -16.03 -7.43
CA ARG A 346 -0.47 -16.05 -7.87
C ARG A 346 -0.86 -14.77 -8.61
N ALA A 347 -0.39 -13.60 -8.17
CA ALA A 347 -0.63 -12.34 -8.87
C ALA A 347 0.00 -12.35 -10.28
N HIS A 348 1.23 -12.85 -10.43
CA HIS A 348 1.87 -13.04 -11.73
C HIS A 348 1.08 -14.02 -12.61
N ALA A 349 0.54 -15.10 -12.04
CA ALA A 349 -0.31 -16.03 -12.78
C ALA A 349 -1.59 -15.36 -13.31
N LEU A 350 -2.29 -14.57 -12.48
CA LEU A 350 -3.47 -13.81 -12.90
C LEU A 350 -3.15 -12.81 -14.02
N ILE A 351 -2.04 -12.08 -13.92
CA ILE A 351 -1.59 -11.15 -14.96
C ILE A 351 -1.32 -11.91 -16.27
N ALA A 352 -0.54 -12.98 -16.21
CA ALA A 352 -0.21 -13.79 -17.40
C ALA A 352 -1.46 -14.40 -18.06
N ASP A 353 -2.42 -14.84 -17.27
CA ASP A 353 -3.69 -15.39 -17.78
C ASP A 353 -4.53 -14.30 -18.46
N GLY A 354 -4.57 -13.09 -17.91
CA GLY A 354 -5.17 -11.93 -18.56
C GLY A 354 -4.51 -11.62 -19.91
N LEU A 355 -3.19 -11.57 -19.96
CA LEU A 355 -2.42 -11.34 -21.18
C LEU A 355 -2.68 -12.44 -22.24
N ARG A 356 -2.75 -13.72 -21.84
CA ARG A 356 -3.09 -14.84 -22.75
C ARG A 356 -4.49 -14.71 -23.35
N ARG A 357 -5.43 -14.13 -22.61
CA ARG A 357 -6.78 -13.81 -23.13
C ARG A 357 -6.80 -12.57 -24.04
N GLY A 358 -5.65 -11.95 -24.31
CA GLY A 358 -5.52 -10.77 -25.15
C GLY A 358 -5.83 -9.47 -24.44
N GLN A 359 -5.94 -9.46 -23.10
CA GLN A 359 -6.08 -8.21 -22.33
C GLN A 359 -4.74 -7.47 -22.35
N ALA A 360 -4.77 -6.16 -22.47
CA ALA A 360 -3.60 -5.29 -22.24
C ALA A 360 -3.57 -4.90 -20.77
N VAL A 361 -2.38 -4.85 -20.18
CA VAL A 361 -2.21 -4.49 -18.76
C VAL A 361 -1.33 -3.24 -18.66
N ILE A 362 -1.83 -2.19 -17.99
CA ILE A 362 -1.02 -1.05 -17.56
C ILE A 362 -0.95 -1.09 -16.04
N PHE A 363 0.25 -1.10 -15.49
CA PHE A 363 0.41 -1.14 -14.05
C PHE A 363 1.40 -0.08 -13.54
N ALA A 364 1.10 0.51 -12.40
CA ALA A 364 1.98 1.38 -11.64
C ALA A 364 2.49 0.61 -10.42
N CYS A 365 3.79 0.52 -10.22
CA CYS A 365 4.38 -0.02 -8.99
C CYS A 365 5.72 0.65 -8.69
N HIS A 366 6.12 0.60 -7.42
CA HIS A 366 7.43 1.06 -6.95
C HIS A 366 8.44 -0.08 -6.80
N ASP A 367 8.00 -1.33 -6.86
CA ASP A 367 8.87 -2.49 -6.77
C ASP A 367 9.42 -2.84 -8.16
N GLU A 368 10.65 -2.34 -8.45
CA GLU A 368 11.36 -2.64 -9.70
C GLU A 368 11.55 -4.15 -9.92
N THR A 369 11.62 -4.94 -8.82
CA THR A 369 11.70 -6.39 -8.91
C THR A 369 10.40 -6.97 -9.46
N PHE A 370 9.23 -6.47 -8.99
CA PHE A 370 7.93 -6.91 -9.52
C PHE A 370 7.80 -6.58 -11.01
N ALA A 371 8.19 -5.39 -11.41
CA ALA A 371 8.17 -4.99 -12.81
C ALA A 371 9.11 -5.86 -13.67
N ALA A 372 10.33 -6.11 -13.19
CA ALA A 372 11.27 -7.00 -13.87
C ALA A 372 10.70 -8.42 -14.04
N GLU A 373 10.03 -8.96 -13.01
CA GLU A 373 9.33 -10.25 -13.05
C GLU A 373 8.23 -10.29 -14.11
N VAL A 374 7.43 -9.21 -14.24
CA VAL A 374 6.43 -9.11 -15.32
C VAL A 374 7.13 -9.15 -16.68
N GLY A 375 8.26 -8.46 -16.83
CA GLY A 375 9.05 -8.44 -18.07
C GLY A 375 9.63 -9.80 -18.47
N GLU A 376 9.80 -10.75 -17.53
CA GLU A 376 10.28 -12.10 -17.85
C GLU A 376 9.25 -12.90 -18.69
N TYR A 377 7.95 -12.69 -18.44
CA TYR A 377 6.90 -13.45 -19.13
C TYR A 377 6.01 -12.62 -20.07
N ALA A 378 6.06 -11.28 -20.00
CA ALA A 378 5.27 -10.39 -20.84
C ALA A 378 6.14 -9.60 -21.82
N ASN A 379 5.55 -9.21 -22.97
CA ASN A 379 6.12 -8.12 -23.76
C ASN A 379 5.76 -6.83 -23.06
N MET A 380 6.74 -6.16 -22.44
CA MET A 380 6.54 -5.02 -21.56
C MET A 380 7.19 -3.76 -22.12
N ASP A 381 6.38 -2.71 -22.24
CA ASP A 381 6.84 -1.35 -22.51
C ASP A 381 6.97 -0.57 -21.19
N GLU A 382 7.82 0.44 -21.13
CA GLU A 382 7.98 1.33 -19.97
C GLU A 382 7.59 2.76 -20.34
N LEU A 383 6.81 3.41 -19.47
CA LEU A 383 6.47 4.82 -19.57
C LEU A 383 6.86 5.54 -18.29
N VAL A 384 7.75 6.52 -18.40
CA VAL A 384 8.21 7.33 -17.26
C VAL A 384 7.40 8.62 -17.19
N LEU A 385 6.80 8.87 -16.02
CA LEU A 385 6.15 10.12 -15.67
C LEU A 385 7.12 11.00 -14.89
N GLU A 386 7.30 12.24 -15.35
CA GLU A 386 8.14 13.26 -14.72
C GLU A 386 7.35 14.19 -13.78
#